data_40a30335ed11bf9afe2c908c59c682f6
#
_entry.id   40a30335ed11bf9afe2c908c59c682f6
#
_cell.length_a   1.000
_cell.length_b   1.000
_cell.length_c   1.000
_cell.angle_alpha   90.00
_cell.angle_beta   90.00
_cell.angle_gamma   90.00
#
_symmetry.space_group_name_H-M   'P 1'
#
loop_
_entity.id
_entity.type
_entity.pdbx_description
1 polymer ?
#
loop_
_entity_poly.entity_id
_entity_poly.type
_entity_poly.pdbx_seq_one_letter_code
_entity_poly.pdbx_strand_id
1 'polypeptide(L)'
;ELVQNSDIEDKDLILRVLSMYSDPAVRESEIKNMSSVYTELKSGVLPELRRARFIANVEFKNYTSDELMELVESNIDILDEPALLHAATLTKDLDSKVKLYNKAISKYDSEKARFNLGVAYLNANDVKKAEKAFADVQKKDADLTNALGVIALRKGDYETAAKNFKKAGTDAAKANIGVVDILTGDYDKAVEDL
;
A
#
# COMPACT_ATOMS: atom_id res chain seq x y z
N GLU A 1 -14.09 -25.16 -28.00
CA GLU A 1 -12.75 -24.86 -27.53
C GLU A 1 -12.29 -25.77 -26.38
N LEU A 2 -13.04 -25.94 -25.27
CA LEU A 2 -12.61 -26.81 -24.16
C LEU A 2 -12.44 -28.27 -24.57
N VAL A 3 -13.37 -28.82 -25.29
CA VAL A 3 -13.28 -30.21 -25.82
C VAL A 3 -12.11 -30.33 -26.82
N GLN A 4 -11.92 -29.33 -27.66
CA GLN A 4 -10.87 -29.30 -28.68
C GLN A 4 -9.47 -29.29 -28.07
N ASN A 5 -9.32 -28.63 -26.90
CA ASN A 5 -8.07 -28.49 -26.17
C ASN A 5 -7.90 -29.55 -25.06
N SER A 6 -8.82 -30.51 -24.92
CA SER A 6 -8.77 -31.58 -23.93
C SER A 6 -8.02 -32.82 -24.45
N ASP A 7 -7.54 -33.65 -23.53
CA ASP A 7 -6.88 -34.93 -23.81
C ASP A 7 -7.85 -36.10 -23.97
N ILE A 8 -9.14 -35.81 -24.28
CA ILE A 8 -10.16 -36.84 -24.52
C ILE A 8 -9.82 -37.59 -25.79
N GLU A 9 -9.80 -38.93 -25.71
CA GLU A 9 -9.37 -39.79 -26.80
C GLU A 9 -10.30 -39.66 -28.03
N ASP A 10 -11.61 -39.58 -27.81
CA ASP A 10 -12.63 -39.48 -28.86
C ASP A 10 -13.17 -38.05 -29.07
N LYS A 11 -12.37 -37.02 -28.85
CA LYS A 11 -12.80 -35.62 -28.99
C LYS A 11 -13.37 -35.25 -30.37
N ASP A 12 -12.83 -35.83 -31.43
CA ASP A 12 -13.34 -35.60 -32.80
C ASP A 12 -14.77 -36.12 -33.02
N LEU A 13 -15.11 -37.21 -32.35
CA LEU A 13 -16.48 -37.75 -32.38
C LEU A 13 -17.44 -36.79 -31.65
N ILE A 14 -17.05 -36.25 -30.52
CA ILE A 14 -17.81 -35.23 -29.77
C ILE A 14 -18.02 -33.98 -30.63
N LEU A 15 -16.96 -33.48 -31.26
CA LEU A 15 -17.04 -32.29 -32.12
C LEU A 15 -17.95 -32.53 -33.32
N ARG A 16 -17.95 -33.75 -33.88
CA ARG A 16 -18.85 -34.13 -34.96
C ARG A 16 -20.33 -34.12 -34.49
N VAL A 17 -20.66 -34.69 -33.34
CA VAL A 17 -22.02 -34.65 -32.77
C VAL A 17 -22.46 -33.22 -32.52
N LEU A 18 -21.56 -32.38 -31.95
CA LEU A 18 -21.88 -30.98 -31.72
C LEU A 18 -22.12 -30.19 -33.03
N SER A 19 -21.57 -30.62 -34.14
CA SER A 19 -21.78 -29.99 -35.46
C SER A 19 -23.00 -30.50 -36.18
N MET A 20 -23.39 -31.77 -35.95
CA MET A 20 -24.51 -32.41 -36.67
C MET A 20 -25.90 -32.00 -36.15
N TYR A 21 -26.01 -31.74 -34.87
CA TYR A 21 -27.27 -31.39 -34.23
C TYR A 21 -27.29 -29.94 -33.77
N SER A 22 -28.36 -29.22 -34.11
CA SER A 22 -28.55 -27.83 -33.65
C SER A 22 -29.23 -27.74 -32.29
N ASP A 23 -30.07 -28.75 -31.96
CA ASP A 23 -30.78 -28.80 -30.68
C ASP A 23 -29.89 -29.27 -29.53
N PRO A 24 -29.74 -28.47 -28.44
CA PRO A 24 -28.91 -28.81 -27.28
C PRO A 24 -29.33 -30.11 -26.58
N ALA A 25 -30.65 -30.39 -26.51
CA ALA A 25 -31.17 -31.59 -25.85
C ALA A 25 -30.83 -32.89 -26.64
N VAL A 26 -30.88 -32.82 -27.97
CA VAL A 26 -30.47 -33.93 -28.85
C VAL A 26 -28.94 -34.14 -28.74
N ARG A 27 -28.15 -33.07 -28.74
CA ARG A 27 -26.69 -33.14 -28.54
C ARG A 27 -26.34 -33.84 -27.23
N GLU A 28 -27.00 -33.43 -26.13
CA GLU A 28 -26.76 -34.00 -24.81
C GLU A 28 -27.12 -35.49 -24.78
N SER A 29 -28.25 -35.88 -25.39
CA SER A 29 -28.69 -37.26 -25.48
C SER A 29 -27.69 -38.13 -26.26
N GLU A 30 -27.25 -37.67 -27.43
CA GLU A 30 -26.31 -38.41 -28.27
C GLU A 30 -24.92 -38.55 -27.59
N ILE A 31 -24.43 -37.52 -26.92
CA ILE A 31 -23.18 -37.58 -26.14
C ILE A 31 -23.32 -38.55 -24.96
N LYS A 32 -24.45 -38.55 -24.24
CA LYS A 32 -24.71 -39.48 -23.14
C LYS A 32 -24.79 -40.93 -23.59
N ASN A 33 -25.28 -41.21 -24.82
CA ASN A 33 -25.34 -42.54 -25.40
C ASN A 33 -23.96 -43.14 -25.73
N MET A 34 -22.94 -42.27 -25.84
CA MET A 34 -21.53 -42.66 -25.97
C MET A 34 -20.92 -42.83 -24.59
N SER A 35 -21.12 -43.97 -23.95
CA SER A 35 -20.84 -44.19 -22.52
C SER A 35 -19.38 -43.94 -22.10
N SER A 36 -18.38 -44.29 -22.90
CA SER A 36 -16.98 -44.03 -22.65
C SER A 36 -16.65 -42.51 -22.71
N VAL A 37 -17.07 -41.88 -23.80
CA VAL A 37 -16.89 -40.45 -24.07
C VAL A 37 -17.58 -39.58 -23.01
N TYR A 38 -18.80 -39.98 -22.59
CA TYR A 38 -19.54 -39.26 -21.54
C TYR A 38 -18.82 -39.34 -20.17
N THR A 39 -18.20 -40.49 -19.88
CA THR A 39 -17.43 -40.65 -18.63
C THR A 39 -16.20 -39.76 -18.61
N GLU A 40 -15.46 -39.68 -19.71
CA GLU A 40 -14.31 -38.80 -19.85
C GLU A 40 -14.68 -37.31 -19.81
N LEU A 41 -15.75 -36.90 -20.49
CA LEU A 41 -16.32 -35.56 -20.42
C LEU A 41 -16.73 -35.19 -18.99
N LYS A 42 -17.39 -36.13 -18.30
CA LYS A 42 -17.87 -35.90 -16.92
C LYS A 42 -16.73 -35.67 -15.93
N SER A 43 -15.62 -36.38 -16.09
CA SER A 43 -14.45 -36.25 -15.19
C SER A 43 -13.50 -35.11 -15.55
N GLY A 44 -13.29 -34.87 -16.87
CA GLY A 44 -12.30 -33.92 -17.35
C GLY A 44 -12.84 -32.52 -17.68
N VAL A 45 -13.87 -32.44 -18.52
CA VAL A 45 -14.31 -31.14 -19.10
C VAL A 45 -15.48 -30.50 -18.37
N LEU A 46 -16.48 -31.30 -17.96
CA LEU A 46 -17.69 -30.76 -17.31
C LEU A 46 -17.42 -30.06 -15.97
N PRO A 47 -16.46 -30.47 -15.15
CA PRO A 47 -16.09 -29.73 -13.94
C PRO A 47 -15.60 -28.30 -14.25
N GLU A 48 -14.84 -28.10 -15.34
CA GLU A 48 -14.37 -26.78 -15.77
C GLU A 48 -15.54 -25.87 -16.21
N LEU A 49 -16.54 -26.42 -16.90
CA LEU A 49 -17.74 -25.69 -17.33
C LEU A 49 -18.67 -25.32 -16.17
N ARG A 50 -18.63 -26.09 -15.07
CA ARG A 50 -19.42 -25.80 -13.85
C ARG A 50 -18.83 -24.77 -12.95
N ARG A 51 -17.60 -24.30 -13.20
CA ARG A 51 -16.96 -23.25 -12.42
C ARG A 51 -17.54 -21.90 -12.80
N ALA A 52 -18.13 -21.21 -11.84
CA ALA A 52 -18.45 -19.80 -11.99
C ALA A 52 -17.13 -19.00 -11.93
N ARG A 53 -16.80 -18.29 -13.01
CA ARG A 53 -15.68 -17.34 -13.02
C ARG A 53 -16.22 -15.95 -12.72
N PHE A 54 -15.81 -15.38 -11.60
CA PHE A 54 -16.03 -13.98 -11.33
C PHE A 54 -14.82 -13.21 -11.91
N ILE A 55 -15.07 -12.38 -12.91
CA ILE A 55 -14.08 -11.44 -13.43
C ILE A 55 -14.42 -10.10 -12.81
N ALA A 56 -13.61 -9.67 -11.84
CA ALA A 56 -13.69 -8.32 -11.31
C ALA A 56 -12.76 -7.44 -12.15
N ASN A 57 -13.34 -6.53 -12.94
CA ASN A 57 -12.58 -5.45 -13.52
C ASN A 57 -12.38 -4.39 -12.43
N VAL A 58 -11.15 -4.28 -11.93
CA VAL A 58 -10.78 -3.25 -10.96
C VAL A 58 -10.25 -2.06 -11.75
N GLU A 59 -11.03 -1.01 -11.83
CA GLU A 59 -10.57 0.27 -12.33
C GLU A 59 -9.95 1.06 -11.15
N PHE A 60 -8.66 1.41 -11.28
CA PHE A 60 -8.04 2.33 -10.34
C PHE A 60 -8.45 3.74 -10.71
N LYS A 61 -9.26 4.35 -9.87
CA LYS A 61 -9.61 5.77 -10.02
C LYS A 61 -8.58 6.62 -9.26
N ASN A 62 -7.84 7.45 -9.99
CA ASN A 62 -7.06 8.51 -9.38
C ASN A 62 -8.00 9.65 -8.99
N TYR A 63 -8.11 9.94 -7.71
CA TYR A 63 -8.89 11.07 -7.21
C TYR A 63 -8.14 12.38 -7.49
N THR A 64 -8.87 13.41 -7.91
CA THR A 64 -8.39 14.79 -7.82
C THR A 64 -8.25 15.20 -6.34
N SER A 65 -7.49 16.26 -6.05
CA SER A 65 -7.33 16.74 -4.67
C SER A 65 -8.67 17.11 -4.03
N ASP A 66 -9.59 17.71 -4.80
CA ASP A 66 -10.89 18.12 -4.30
C ASP A 66 -11.80 16.91 -4.00
N GLU A 67 -11.89 15.95 -4.94
CA GLU A 67 -12.62 14.69 -4.73
C GLU A 67 -12.06 13.91 -3.51
N LEU A 68 -10.75 13.89 -3.36
CA LEU A 68 -10.11 13.22 -2.23
C LEU A 68 -10.50 13.86 -0.90
N MET A 69 -10.46 15.19 -0.82
CA MET A 69 -10.84 15.92 0.40
C MET A 69 -12.34 15.79 0.70
N GLU A 70 -13.21 15.75 -0.31
CA GLU A 70 -14.63 15.46 -0.14
C GLU A 70 -14.85 14.04 0.44
N LEU A 71 -14.09 13.04 -0.04
CA LEU A 71 -14.15 11.68 0.47
C LEU A 71 -13.60 11.55 1.89
N VAL A 72 -12.62 12.35 2.28
CA VAL A 72 -12.13 12.42 3.67
C VAL A 72 -13.24 12.84 4.64
N GLU A 73 -14.14 13.73 4.21
CA GLU A 73 -15.25 14.19 5.03
C GLU A 73 -16.46 13.25 4.96
N SER A 74 -16.79 12.74 3.77
CA SER A 74 -18.03 11.97 3.55
C SER A 74 -17.86 10.47 3.79
N ASN A 75 -16.74 9.88 3.41
CA ASN A 75 -16.51 8.43 3.49
C ASN A 75 -15.02 8.04 3.50
N ILE A 76 -14.32 8.43 4.55
CA ILE A 76 -12.88 8.14 4.74
C ILE A 76 -12.54 6.64 4.70
N ASP A 77 -13.55 5.78 4.96
CA ASP A 77 -13.34 4.33 5.04
C ASP A 77 -13.06 3.66 3.70
N ILE A 78 -13.44 4.28 2.59
CA ILE A 78 -13.17 3.72 1.25
C ILE A 78 -11.74 4.01 0.78
N LEU A 79 -11.07 5.00 1.38
CA LEU A 79 -9.72 5.41 0.97
C LEU A 79 -8.68 4.33 1.29
N ASP A 80 -7.80 4.09 0.34
CA ASP A 80 -6.62 3.25 0.52
C ASP A 80 -5.48 4.00 1.21
N GLU A 81 -4.39 3.29 1.55
CA GLU A 81 -3.23 3.88 2.23
C GLU A 81 -2.62 5.05 1.45
N PRO A 82 -2.32 4.93 0.12
CA PRO A 82 -1.79 6.04 -0.66
C PRO A 82 -2.70 7.27 -0.65
N ALA A 83 -4.01 7.08 -0.77
CA ALA A 83 -4.97 8.18 -0.76
C ALA A 83 -5.01 8.89 0.61
N LEU A 84 -5.01 8.14 1.72
CA LEU A 84 -4.95 8.71 3.07
C LEU A 84 -3.66 9.50 3.31
N LEU A 85 -2.51 8.96 2.89
CA LEU A 85 -1.22 9.65 3.00
C LEU A 85 -1.19 10.90 2.13
N HIS A 86 -1.72 10.84 0.91
CA HIS A 86 -1.80 12.00 0.02
C HIS A 86 -2.74 13.08 0.58
N ALA A 87 -3.93 12.71 1.05
CA ALA A 87 -4.86 13.65 1.69
C ALA A 87 -4.20 14.40 2.86
N ALA A 88 -3.37 13.71 3.67
CA ALA A 88 -2.63 14.34 4.76
C ALA A 88 -1.61 15.38 4.28
N THR A 89 -1.14 15.34 3.03
CA THR A 89 -0.27 16.38 2.46
C THR A 89 -1.05 17.61 2.00
N LEU A 90 -2.31 17.46 1.66
CA LEU A 90 -3.18 18.55 1.15
C LEU A 90 -3.69 19.46 2.26
N THR A 91 -3.84 18.96 3.47
CA THR A 91 -4.26 19.78 4.63
C THR A 91 -3.07 20.40 5.35
N LYS A 92 -3.26 21.62 5.88
CA LYS A 92 -2.29 22.27 6.78
C LYS A 92 -2.65 22.07 8.25
N ASP A 93 -3.91 21.70 8.53
CA ASP A 93 -4.42 21.50 9.87
C ASP A 93 -3.84 20.24 10.51
N LEU A 94 -3.31 20.38 11.73
CA LEU A 94 -2.68 19.29 12.45
C LEU A 94 -3.66 18.18 12.82
N ASP A 95 -4.86 18.54 13.29
CA ASP A 95 -5.84 17.56 13.75
C ASP A 95 -6.34 16.72 12.57
N SER A 96 -6.52 17.32 11.40
CA SER A 96 -6.83 16.63 10.16
C SER A 96 -5.72 15.67 9.73
N LYS A 97 -4.44 16.10 9.82
CA LYS A 97 -3.28 15.20 9.56
C LYS A 97 -3.28 14.02 10.52
N VAL A 98 -3.45 14.27 11.80
CA VAL A 98 -3.48 13.23 12.84
C VAL A 98 -4.60 12.23 12.59
N LYS A 99 -5.81 12.71 12.23
CA LYS A 99 -6.96 11.85 11.86
C LYS A 99 -6.60 10.93 10.70
N LEU A 100 -6.03 11.48 9.63
CA LEU A 100 -5.68 10.74 8.41
C LEU A 100 -4.56 9.72 8.65
N TYR A 101 -3.49 10.10 9.34
CA TYR A 101 -2.40 9.17 9.67
C TYR A 101 -2.87 8.06 10.61
N ASN A 102 -3.67 8.37 11.64
CA ASN A 102 -4.25 7.36 12.53
C ASN A 102 -5.18 6.41 11.76
N LYS A 103 -5.94 6.92 10.78
CA LYS A 103 -6.75 6.07 9.91
C LYS A 103 -5.90 5.11 9.08
N ALA A 104 -4.81 5.59 8.49
CA ALA A 104 -3.88 4.75 7.74
C ALA A 104 -3.18 3.71 8.64
N ILE A 105 -2.81 4.09 9.87
CA ILE A 105 -2.23 3.16 10.85
C ILE A 105 -3.24 2.08 11.24
N SER A 106 -4.47 2.46 11.60
CA SER A 106 -5.46 1.51 12.10
C SER A 106 -5.97 0.55 11.03
N LYS A 107 -6.07 1.00 9.76
CA LYS A 107 -6.63 0.21 8.67
C LYS A 107 -5.58 -0.63 7.94
N TYR A 108 -4.35 -0.10 7.80
CA TYR A 108 -3.32 -0.67 6.95
C TYR A 108 -2.02 -0.99 7.69
N ASP A 109 -1.95 -0.77 8.99
CA ASP A 109 -0.72 -0.90 9.79
C ASP A 109 0.44 -0.07 9.20
N SER A 110 0.13 1.10 8.64
CA SER A 110 1.02 1.91 7.82
C SER A 110 2.22 2.43 8.60
N GLU A 111 3.38 1.92 8.26
CA GLU A 111 4.67 2.36 8.79
C GLU A 111 5.01 3.80 8.36
N LYS A 112 4.65 4.15 7.12
CA LYS A 112 4.81 5.52 6.60
C LYS A 112 3.96 6.52 7.37
N ALA A 113 2.72 6.13 7.71
CA ALA A 113 1.84 6.99 8.49
C ALA A 113 2.36 7.19 9.92
N ARG A 114 2.92 6.17 10.58
CA ARG A 114 3.57 6.31 11.90
C ARG A 114 4.70 7.33 11.87
N PHE A 115 5.59 7.20 10.89
CA PHE A 115 6.68 8.14 10.71
C PHE A 115 6.17 9.56 10.45
N ASN A 116 5.25 9.73 9.49
CA ASN A 116 4.71 11.04 9.12
C ASN A 116 3.90 11.69 10.25
N LEU A 117 3.26 10.91 11.11
CA LEU A 117 2.59 11.40 12.32
C LEU A 117 3.61 12.03 13.28
N GLY A 118 4.75 11.38 13.49
CA GLY A 118 5.85 11.93 14.27
C GLY A 118 6.38 13.24 13.69
N VAL A 119 6.56 13.30 12.37
CA VAL A 119 6.98 14.52 11.65
C VAL A 119 5.94 15.63 11.80
N ALA A 120 4.64 15.31 11.69
CA ALA A 120 3.57 16.30 11.88
C ALA A 120 3.60 16.93 13.28
N TYR A 121 3.79 16.12 14.33
CA TYR A 121 3.96 16.63 15.69
C TYR A 121 5.23 17.43 15.88
N LEU A 122 6.36 17.05 15.25
CA LEU A 122 7.56 17.87 15.24
C LEU A 122 7.30 19.24 14.61
N ASN A 123 6.65 19.28 13.47
CA ASN A 123 6.33 20.54 12.78
C ASN A 123 5.40 21.45 13.62
N ALA A 124 4.55 20.84 14.44
CA ALA A 124 3.71 21.55 15.41
C ALA A 124 4.43 21.88 16.73
N ASN A 125 5.72 21.58 16.84
CA ASN A 125 6.54 21.75 18.05
C ASN A 125 6.06 20.91 19.26
N ASP A 126 5.25 19.87 19.05
CA ASP A 126 4.84 18.94 20.09
C ASP A 126 5.83 17.78 20.20
N VAL A 127 6.98 18.07 20.83
CA VAL A 127 8.09 17.13 20.94
C VAL A 127 7.69 15.85 21.67
N LYS A 128 6.82 15.95 22.69
CA LYS A 128 6.37 14.78 23.47
C LYS A 128 5.54 13.81 22.62
N LYS A 129 4.60 14.33 21.83
CA LYS A 129 3.79 13.48 20.95
C LYS A 129 4.63 12.95 19.79
N ALA A 130 5.58 13.72 19.27
CA ALA A 130 6.51 13.26 18.26
C ALA A 130 7.36 12.07 18.76
N GLU A 131 7.92 12.14 19.96
CA GLU A 131 8.67 11.03 20.56
C GLU A 131 7.84 9.76 20.64
N LYS A 132 6.59 9.89 21.14
CA LYS A 132 5.68 8.75 21.25
C LYS A 132 5.39 8.14 19.87
N ALA A 133 5.10 8.97 18.87
CA ALA A 133 4.81 8.49 17.52
C ALA A 133 6.03 7.78 16.89
N PHE A 134 7.24 8.31 17.06
CA PHE A 134 8.47 7.67 16.56
C PHE A 134 8.87 6.41 17.32
N ALA A 135 8.46 6.26 18.58
CA ALA A 135 8.69 5.02 19.33
C ALA A 135 7.99 3.83 18.69
N ASP A 136 6.83 4.05 18.07
CA ASP A 136 6.02 3.03 17.39
C ASP A 136 6.52 2.72 15.96
N VAL A 137 7.50 3.47 15.43
CA VAL A 137 8.11 3.22 14.12
C VAL A 137 9.07 2.04 14.21
N GLN A 138 8.81 0.99 13.41
CA GLN A 138 9.60 -0.24 13.44
C GLN A 138 10.88 -0.11 12.60
N LYS A 139 10.80 0.55 11.45
CA LYS A 139 11.94 0.75 10.54
C LYS A 139 12.93 1.75 11.11
N LYS A 140 14.08 1.25 11.55
CA LYS A 140 15.18 2.07 12.13
C LYS A 140 16.16 2.52 11.05
N ASP A 141 15.70 3.40 10.16
CA ASP A 141 16.48 3.95 9.05
C ASP A 141 17.12 5.31 9.36
N ALA A 142 17.77 5.89 8.36
CA ALA A 142 18.42 7.18 8.44
C ALA A 142 17.43 8.32 8.73
N ASP A 143 16.22 8.26 8.16
CA ASP A 143 15.22 9.31 8.35
C ASP A 143 14.71 9.34 9.79
N LEU A 144 14.42 8.17 10.37
CA LEU A 144 14.05 8.07 11.78
C LEU A 144 15.20 8.53 12.68
N THR A 145 16.45 8.16 12.36
CA THR A 145 17.62 8.55 13.13
C THR A 145 17.80 10.07 13.10
N ASN A 146 17.60 10.70 11.93
CA ASN A 146 17.61 12.16 11.80
C ASN A 146 16.47 12.81 12.61
N ALA A 147 15.27 12.29 12.55
CA ALA A 147 14.12 12.80 13.32
C ALA A 147 14.36 12.73 14.85
N LEU A 148 14.98 11.65 15.33
CA LEU A 148 15.39 11.53 16.74
C LEU A 148 16.49 12.54 17.12
N GLY A 149 17.38 12.87 16.18
CA GLY A 149 18.33 13.96 16.31
C GLY A 149 17.66 15.33 16.49
N VAL A 150 16.61 15.59 15.68
CA VAL A 150 15.82 16.82 15.81
C VAL A 150 15.09 16.89 17.16
N ILE A 151 14.61 15.78 17.67
CA ILE A 151 14.01 15.72 19.02
C ILE A 151 15.05 16.09 20.09
N ALA A 152 16.23 15.51 20.04
CA ALA A 152 17.32 15.81 20.98
C ALA A 152 17.71 17.29 20.91
N LEU A 153 17.85 17.83 19.70
CA LEU A 153 18.12 19.24 19.45
C LEU A 153 17.09 20.17 20.11
N ARG A 154 15.81 19.88 19.94
CA ARG A 154 14.71 20.68 20.55
C ARG A 154 14.63 20.57 22.06
N LYS A 155 15.20 19.52 22.64
CA LYS A 155 15.35 19.34 24.08
C LYS A 155 16.60 20.02 24.65
N GLY A 156 17.47 20.55 23.78
CA GLY A 156 18.76 21.14 24.18
C GLY A 156 19.85 20.09 24.43
N ASP A 157 19.61 18.82 24.08
CA ASP A 157 20.62 17.76 24.15
C ASP A 157 21.44 17.75 22.84
N TYR A 158 22.36 18.68 22.73
CA TYR A 158 23.16 18.92 21.54
C TYR A 158 24.13 17.77 21.25
N GLU A 159 24.62 17.08 22.26
CA GLU A 159 25.51 15.93 22.10
C GLU A 159 24.78 14.76 21.44
N THR A 160 23.60 14.39 21.97
CA THR A 160 22.77 13.34 21.39
C THR A 160 22.28 13.73 20.01
N ALA A 161 21.93 14.98 19.77
CA ALA A 161 21.53 15.50 18.46
C ALA A 161 22.63 15.29 17.42
N ALA A 162 23.85 15.76 17.69
CA ALA A 162 24.99 15.61 16.79
C ALA A 162 25.33 14.15 16.51
N LYS A 163 25.27 13.29 17.52
CA LYS A 163 25.49 11.84 17.37
C LYS A 163 24.47 11.20 16.43
N ASN A 164 23.19 11.54 16.58
CA ASN A 164 22.13 11.02 15.74
C ASN A 164 22.24 11.55 14.30
N PHE A 165 22.54 12.84 14.10
CA PHE A 165 22.71 13.40 12.77
C PHE A 165 23.90 12.77 12.03
N LYS A 166 25.06 12.60 12.71
CA LYS A 166 26.22 11.90 12.15
C LYS A 166 25.88 10.44 11.76
N LYS A 167 25.12 9.75 12.60
CA LYS A 167 24.68 8.37 12.33
C LYS A 167 23.69 8.31 11.14
N ALA A 168 22.82 9.29 10.98
CA ALA A 168 21.86 9.36 9.88
C ALA A 168 22.56 9.59 8.54
N GLY A 169 23.56 10.48 8.48
CA GLY A 169 24.41 10.71 7.31
C GLY A 169 23.72 11.25 6.07
N THR A 170 22.46 11.69 6.19
CA THR A 170 21.69 12.31 5.09
C THR A 170 22.09 13.78 4.91
N ASP A 171 21.82 14.38 3.76
CA ASP A 171 22.11 15.81 3.55
C ASP A 171 21.33 16.70 4.52
N ALA A 172 20.08 16.33 4.83
CA ALA A 172 19.33 17.03 5.88
C ALA A 172 19.97 16.91 7.26
N ALA A 173 20.56 15.74 7.57
CA ALA A 173 21.27 15.56 8.84
C ALA A 173 22.57 16.36 8.90
N LYS A 174 23.30 16.52 7.79
CA LYS A 174 24.49 17.38 7.71
C LYS A 174 24.13 18.84 8.00
N ALA A 175 23.09 19.36 7.33
CA ALA A 175 22.59 20.70 7.61
C ALA A 175 22.19 20.88 9.09
N ASN A 176 21.60 19.85 9.71
CA ASN A 176 21.25 19.86 11.13
C ASN A 176 22.49 19.84 12.04
N ILE A 177 23.60 19.24 11.62
CA ILE A 177 24.91 19.35 12.36
C ILE A 177 25.37 20.79 12.39
N GLY A 178 25.36 21.49 11.25
CA GLY A 178 25.70 22.92 11.21
C GLY A 178 24.82 23.76 12.15
N VAL A 179 23.54 23.44 12.29
CA VAL A 179 22.67 24.08 13.29
C VAL A 179 23.16 23.82 14.73
N VAL A 180 23.53 22.55 15.03
CA VAL A 180 24.10 22.21 16.36
C VAL A 180 25.39 23.02 16.63
N ASP A 181 26.28 23.09 15.65
CA ASP A 181 27.54 23.80 15.77
C ASP A 181 27.32 25.30 16.02
N ILE A 182 26.35 25.93 15.36
CA ILE A 182 25.95 27.32 15.66
C ILE A 182 25.48 27.45 17.12
N LEU A 183 24.62 26.54 17.59
CA LEU A 183 24.04 26.61 18.93
C LEU A 183 25.07 26.31 20.04
N THR A 184 26.15 25.60 19.72
CA THR A 184 27.24 25.29 20.63
C THR A 184 28.39 26.31 20.53
N GLY A 185 28.33 27.27 19.59
CA GLY A 185 29.32 28.33 19.39
C GLY A 185 30.51 27.94 18.52
N ASP A 186 30.43 26.80 17.81
CA ASP A 186 31.50 26.32 16.93
C ASP A 186 31.25 26.80 15.48
N TYR A 187 31.34 28.10 15.28
CA TYR A 187 30.96 28.78 14.04
C TYR A 187 31.81 28.37 12.84
N ASP A 188 33.09 28.04 13.06
CA ASP A 188 33.98 27.62 11.96
C ASP A 188 33.51 26.30 11.36
N LYS A 189 33.16 25.32 12.20
CA LYS A 189 32.58 24.06 11.73
C LYS A 189 31.20 24.24 11.10
N ALA A 190 30.38 25.13 11.66
CA ALA A 190 29.07 25.40 11.10
C ALA A 190 29.12 25.86 9.64
N VAL A 191 30.17 26.63 9.27
CA VAL A 191 30.37 27.08 7.88
C VAL A 191 30.80 25.93 6.95
N GLU A 192 31.53 24.94 7.48
CA GLU A 192 31.95 23.76 6.71
C GLU A 192 30.78 22.76 6.46
N ASP A 193 29.85 22.68 7.42
CA ASP A 193 28.75 21.71 7.42
C ASP A 193 27.44 22.23 6.76
N LEU A 194 27.32 23.52 6.46
CA LEU A 194 26.20 24.18 5.78
C LEU A 194 26.48 24.44 4.30
#